data_8bc3fa33a24019dcef356418e1e0c2d1
#
_entry.id   8bc3fa33a24019dcef356418e1e0c2d1
#
_cell.length_a   1.000
_cell.length_b   1.000
_cell.length_c   1.000
_cell.angle_alpha   90.00
_cell.angle_beta   90.00
_cell.angle_gamma   90.00
#
_symmetry.space_group_name_H-M   'P 1'
#
loop_
_entity.id
_entity.type
_entity.pdbx_description
1 polymer ?
#
loop_
_entity_poly.entity_id
_entity_poly.type
_entity_poly.pdbx_seq_one_letter_code
_entity_poly.pdbx_strand_id
1 'polypeptide(L)'
;MEERNVIKFKKDEFSIREYIKDSLGKGKVSRVKIEYTPVGEKIIISTSKPGLVIGRQGEKIDELTRYLKTKFSLENPHVEIDEIRKPELDAQIMGDEIALSLEKFGPLKFKVIAYKALQKIMRAGALGTEIRLGGKLPSSRAKSWRFAQGYLKKTGESAKAVDRAQSIAQTKPGTVGVKVSILLPEAVKDKISIDEKAIGIIRKNIETKIEITEKTKKAKAKTQK
;
A
#
# COMPACT_ATOMS: atom_id res chain seq x y z
N MET A 1 11.61 -3.53 33.15
CA MET A 1 12.82 -3.23 32.34
C MET A 1 12.65 -3.56 30.86
N GLU A 2 12.01 -4.68 30.53
CA GLU A 2 11.80 -5.14 29.15
C GLU A 2 10.99 -4.16 28.28
N GLU A 3 9.91 -3.58 28.81
CA GLU A 3 9.07 -2.60 28.09
C GLU A 3 9.86 -1.37 27.64
N ARG A 4 10.77 -0.85 28.48
CA ARG A 4 11.61 0.29 28.12
C ARG A 4 12.59 -0.04 27.00
N ASN A 5 13.10 -1.27 26.98
CA ASN A 5 13.98 -1.74 25.90
C ASN A 5 13.24 -1.88 24.57
N VAL A 6 12.01 -2.40 24.61
CA VAL A 6 11.15 -2.50 23.42
C VAL A 6 10.81 -1.12 22.86
N ILE A 7 10.53 -0.14 23.73
CA ILE A 7 10.25 1.24 23.30
C ILE A 7 11.48 1.89 22.66
N LYS A 8 12.68 1.71 23.25
CA LYS A 8 13.93 2.23 22.67
C LYS A 8 14.15 1.64 21.29
N PHE A 9 14.05 0.32 21.19
CA PHE A 9 14.19 -0.41 19.94
C PHE A 9 13.25 0.08 18.83
N LYS A 10 11.97 0.32 19.16
CA LYS A 10 11.00 0.87 18.20
C LYS A 10 11.28 2.32 17.82
N LYS A 11 11.86 3.11 18.71
CA LYS A 11 12.31 4.48 18.38
C LYS A 11 13.50 4.46 17.43
N ASP A 12 14.45 3.58 17.66
CA ASP A 12 15.63 3.44 16.79
C ASP A 12 15.21 2.95 15.41
N GLU A 13 14.32 1.97 15.33
CA GLU A 13 13.72 1.49 14.07
C GLU A 13 13.01 2.62 13.29
N PHE A 14 12.24 3.45 13.98
CA PHE A 14 11.58 4.60 13.37
C PHE A 14 12.59 5.63 12.85
N SER A 15 13.60 5.94 13.65
CA SER A 15 14.66 6.90 13.28
C SER A 15 15.47 6.41 12.07
N ILE A 16 15.75 5.12 11.97
CA ILE A 16 16.41 4.50 10.81
C ILE A 16 15.52 4.68 9.56
N ARG A 17 14.22 4.39 9.66
CA ARG A 17 13.29 4.54 8.53
C ARG A 17 13.18 5.99 8.05
N GLU A 18 13.10 6.94 8.96
CA GLU A 18 13.08 8.37 8.60
C GLU A 18 14.37 8.79 7.93
N TYR A 19 15.52 8.44 8.51
CA TYR A 19 16.81 8.77 7.93
C TYR A 19 16.98 8.24 6.50
N ILE A 20 16.59 6.98 6.25
CA ILE A 20 16.67 6.40 4.90
C ILE A 20 15.77 7.16 3.92
N LYS A 21 14.54 7.53 4.32
CA LYS A 21 13.62 8.30 3.49
C LYS A 21 14.17 9.69 3.16
N ASP A 22 14.75 10.37 4.15
CA ASP A 22 15.29 11.71 3.99
C ASP A 22 16.56 11.70 3.12
N SER A 23 17.47 10.76 3.35
CA SER A 23 18.71 10.61 2.60
C SER A 23 18.48 10.29 1.11
N LEU A 24 17.53 9.42 0.81
CA LEU A 24 17.20 9.06 -0.56
C LEU A 24 16.29 10.10 -1.25
N GLY A 25 15.52 10.86 -0.46
CA GLY A 25 14.60 11.89 -0.93
C GLY A 25 13.24 11.37 -1.38
N LYS A 26 12.30 12.31 -1.50
CA LYS A 26 10.88 12.03 -1.84
C LYS A 26 10.72 11.30 -3.18
N GLY A 27 9.78 10.39 -3.24
CA GLY A 27 9.37 9.69 -4.46
C GLY A 27 10.29 8.56 -4.92
N LYS A 28 11.28 8.20 -4.13
CA LYS A 28 12.20 7.10 -4.45
C LYS A 28 11.93 5.86 -3.60
N VAL A 29 11.52 6.06 -2.35
CA VAL A 29 11.30 4.98 -1.38
C VAL A 29 9.81 4.92 -1.03
N SER A 30 9.24 3.73 -1.13
CA SER A 30 7.88 3.46 -0.66
C SER A 30 7.89 3.03 0.81
N ARG A 31 8.45 1.87 1.06
CA ARG A 31 8.50 1.25 2.38
C ARG A 31 9.92 0.85 2.74
N VAL A 32 10.21 0.93 4.03
CA VAL A 32 11.44 0.38 4.62
C VAL A 32 11.02 -0.64 5.68
N LYS A 33 11.42 -1.88 5.50
CA LYS A 33 11.26 -2.95 6.49
C LYS A 33 12.61 -3.27 7.09
N ILE A 34 12.63 -3.49 8.39
CA ILE A 34 13.83 -3.91 9.13
C ILE A 34 13.52 -5.28 9.70
N GLU A 35 14.34 -6.26 9.35
CA GLU A 35 14.26 -7.62 9.81
C GLU A 35 15.53 -7.95 10.59
N TYR A 36 15.39 -8.46 11.79
CA TYR A 36 16.50 -8.85 12.63
C TYR A 36 16.79 -10.32 12.42
N THR A 37 17.99 -10.62 11.93
CA THR A 37 18.45 -11.97 11.72
C THR A 37 19.59 -12.30 12.70
N PRO A 38 19.85 -13.56 12.99
CA PRO A 38 20.98 -13.94 13.88
C PRO A 38 22.36 -13.48 13.40
N VAL A 39 22.49 -13.13 12.12
CA VAL A 39 23.75 -12.70 11.48
C VAL A 39 23.89 -11.18 11.45
N GLY A 40 22.78 -10.44 11.63
CA GLY A 40 22.74 -8.97 11.57
C GLY A 40 21.38 -8.44 11.17
N GLU A 41 21.27 -7.12 11.02
CA GLU A 41 20.05 -6.44 10.64
C GLU A 41 19.92 -6.35 9.11
N LYS A 42 18.81 -6.87 8.60
CA LYS A 42 18.46 -6.81 7.19
C LYS A 42 17.47 -5.65 6.97
N ILE A 43 17.84 -4.70 6.13
CA ILE A 43 17.04 -3.52 5.81
C ILE A 43 16.56 -3.64 4.36
N ILE A 44 15.25 -3.89 4.18
CA ILE A 44 14.63 -4.03 2.87
C ILE A 44 14.01 -2.70 2.47
N ILE A 45 14.49 -2.12 1.38
CA ILE A 45 14.01 -0.85 0.83
C ILE A 45 13.19 -1.12 -0.43
N SER A 46 11.87 -0.92 -0.36
CA SER A 46 10.99 -1.03 -1.53
C SER A 46 11.03 0.27 -2.34
N THR A 47 11.40 0.19 -3.60
CA THR A 47 11.58 1.34 -4.49
C THR A 47 11.07 1.08 -5.90
N SER A 48 10.65 2.15 -6.59
CA SER A 48 10.32 2.10 -8.03
C SER A 48 11.52 2.31 -8.94
N LYS A 49 12.64 2.79 -8.40
CA LYS A 49 13.84 3.13 -9.17
C LYS A 49 15.10 2.65 -8.46
N PRO A 50 15.41 1.34 -8.53
CA PRO A 50 16.53 0.75 -7.80
C PRO A 50 17.87 1.41 -8.12
N GLY A 51 18.12 1.79 -9.37
CA GLY A 51 19.37 2.44 -9.76
C GLY A 51 19.64 3.79 -9.07
N LEU A 52 18.61 4.52 -8.64
CA LEU A 52 18.79 5.78 -7.89
C LEU A 52 19.14 5.55 -6.42
N VAL A 53 18.76 4.40 -5.87
CA VAL A 53 19.06 4.00 -4.51
C VAL A 53 20.45 3.38 -4.44
N ILE A 54 20.81 2.53 -5.41
CA ILE A 54 22.12 1.91 -5.52
C ILE A 54 23.20 2.99 -5.72
N GLY A 55 22.95 3.94 -6.62
CA GLY A 55 23.91 4.93 -7.02
C GLY A 55 24.96 4.39 -8.00
N ARG A 56 26.00 5.18 -8.27
CA ARG A 56 27.11 4.76 -9.13
C ARG A 56 27.96 3.74 -8.38
N GLN A 57 28.14 2.57 -8.98
CA GLN A 57 28.96 1.46 -8.41
C GLN A 57 28.60 1.06 -6.97
N GLY A 58 27.37 1.36 -6.50
CA GLY A 58 26.97 1.03 -5.13
C GLY A 58 27.33 2.08 -4.05
N GLU A 59 27.95 3.19 -4.44
CA GLU A 59 28.47 4.22 -3.53
C GLU A 59 27.43 4.71 -2.50
N LYS A 60 26.17 4.92 -2.93
CA LYS A 60 25.10 5.38 -2.01
C LYS A 60 24.70 4.32 -0.99
N ILE A 61 24.64 3.06 -1.39
CA ILE A 61 24.33 1.96 -0.46
C ILE A 61 25.43 1.82 0.56
N ASP A 62 26.69 1.89 0.12
CA ASP A 62 27.85 1.79 1.01
C ASP A 62 27.89 2.97 2.00
N GLU A 63 27.60 4.18 1.53
CA GLU A 63 27.48 5.36 2.38
C GLU A 63 26.36 5.20 3.43
N LEU A 64 25.18 4.77 3.00
CA LEU A 64 24.06 4.47 3.91
C LEU A 64 24.43 3.41 4.94
N THR A 65 25.04 2.31 4.50
CA THR A 65 25.44 1.21 5.38
C THR A 65 26.46 1.67 6.42
N ARG A 66 27.46 2.45 6.02
CA ARG A 66 28.45 3.03 6.94
C ARG A 66 27.81 3.98 7.96
N TYR A 67 26.90 4.83 7.50
CA TYR A 67 26.20 5.77 8.37
C TYR A 67 25.31 5.04 9.39
N LEU A 68 24.55 4.03 8.94
CA LEU A 68 23.70 3.23 9.81
C LEU A 68 24.51 2.50 10.89
N LYS A 69 25.66 1.95 10.52
CA LYS A 69 26.58 1.30 11.45
C LYS A 69 27.12 2.28 12.50
N THR A 70 27.49 3.49 12.08
CA THR A 70 28.11 4.47 12.99
C THR A 70 27.09 5.13 13.91
N LYS A 71 25.92 5.53 13.39
CA LYS A 71 24.93 6.31 14.14
C LYS A 71 24.01 5.45 15.00
N PHE A 72 23.59 4.31 14.50
CA PHE A 72 22.62 3.44 15.18
C PHE A 72 23.27 2.21 15.83
N SER A 73 24.62 2.14 15.79
CA SER A 73 25.39 1.02 16.39
C SER A 73 24.90 -0.36 15.98
N LEU A 74 24.47 -0.49 14.73
CA LEU A 74 24.05 -1.75 14.16
C LEU A 74 25.29 -2.63 13.94
N GLU A 75 25.20 -3.93 14.25
CA GLU A 75 26.34 -4.83 14.14
C GLU A 75 26.74 -5.08 12.68
N ASN A 76 25.80 -5.60 11.89
CA ASN A 76 26.02 -5.91 10.48
C ASN A 76 24.80 -5.53 9.64
N PRO A 77 24.56 -4.24 9.36
CA PRO A 77 23.43 -3.82 8.54
C PRO A 77 23.63 -4.25 7.09
N HIS A 78 22.69 -5.03 6.57
CA HIS A 78 22.64 -5.46 5.19
C HIS A 78 21.44 -4.81 4.49
N VAL A 79 21.72 -4.04 3.43
CA VAL A 79 20.67 -3.32 2.68
C VAL A 79 20.29 -4.13 1.44
N GLU A 80 19.03 -4.54 1.39
CA GLU A 80 18.44 -5.15 0.21
C GLU A 80 17.45 -4.20 -0.47
N ILE A 81 17.33 -4.31 -1.79
CA ILE A 81 16.42 -3.50 -2.58
C ILE A 81 15.34 -4.40 -3.16
N ASP A 82 14.09 -4.03 -2.88
CA ASP A 82 12.89 -4.65 -3.42
C ASP A 82 12.30 -3.73 -4.49
N GLU A 83 12.21 -4.23 -5.74
CA GLU A 83 11.70 -3.44 -6.85
C GLU A 83 10.17 -3.53 -6.97
N ILE A 84 9.51 -2.39 -6.94
CA ILE A 84 8.05 -2.30 -7.11
C ILE A 84 7.72 -2.32 -8.60
N ARG A 85 7.07 -3.38 -9.07
CA ARG A 85 6.70 -3.58 -10.47
C ARG A 85 5.66 -2.57 -10.98
N LYS A 86 4.70 -2.17 -10.13
CA LYS A 86 3.61 -1.23 -10.46
C LYS A 86 3.60 -0.05 -9.48
N PRO A 87 4.43 0.97 -9.70
CA PRO A 87 4.54 2.12 -8.78
C PRO A 87 3.25 2.94 -8.69
N GLU A 88 2.38 2.87 -9.71
CA GLU A 88 1.10 3.58 -9.71
C GLU A 88 0.10 3.03 -8.67
N LEU A 89 0.28 1.80 -8.23
CA LEU A 89 -0.58 1.16 -7.23
C LEU A 89 -0.08 1.37 -5.80
N ASP A 90 1.09 1.97 -5.62
CA ASP A 90 1.67 2.27 -4.32
C ASP A 90 1.28 3.68 -3.87
N ALA A 91 0.63 3.77 -2.70
CA ALA A 91 0.11 5.04 -2.21
C ALA A 91 1.22 6.04 -1.85
N GLN A 92 2.38 5.58 -1.32
CA GLN A 92 3.47 6.46 -0.92
C GLN A 92 4.15 7.09 -2.13
N ILE A 93 4.47 6.29 -3.15
CA ILE A 93 5.10 6.78 -4.38
C ILE A 93 4.18 7.78 -5.09
N MET A 94 2.90 7.46 -5.20
CA MET A 94 1.92 8.37 -5.81
C MET A 94 1.72 9.65 -5.00
N GLY A 95 1.72 9.55 -3.67
CA GLY A 95 1.67 10.72 -2.78
C GLY A 95 2.85 11.66 -2.99
N ASP A 96 4.04 11.10 -3.06
CA ASP A 96 5.27 11.86 -3.29
C ASP A 96 5.33 12.43 -4.71
N GLU A 97 4.86 11.71 -5.75
CA GLU A 97 4.77 12.22 -7.12
C GLU A 97 3.84 13.44 -7.20
N ILE A 98 2.70 13.39 -6.50
CA ILE A 98 1.77 14.53 -6.40
C ILE A 98 2.43 15.69 -5.67
N ALA A 99 3.11 15.43 -4.55
CA ALA A 99 3.80 16.46 -3.77
C ALA A 99 4.88 17.16 -4.60
N LEU A 100 5.76 16.43 -5.27
CA LEU A 100 6.78 16.95 -6.16
C LEU A 100 6.18 17.75 -7.35
N SER A 101 5.05 17.27 -7.89
CA SER A 101 4.35 17.98 -8.96
C SER A 101 3.76 19.31 -8.47
N LEU A 102 3.24 19.36 -7.23
CA LEU A 102 2.76 20.62 -6.63
C LEU A 102 3.90 21.58 -6.33
N GLU A 103 5.06 21.11 -5.89
CA GLU A 103 6.26 21.92 -5.68
C GLU A 103 6.75 22.52 -7.01
N LYS A 104 6.77 21.72 -8.09
CA LYS A 104 7.26 22.13 -9.40
C LYS A 104 6.31 23.07 -10.14
N PHE A 105 5.02 22.77 -10.20
CA PHE A 105 4.03 23.49 -10.99
C PHE A 105 3.23 24.53 -10.19
N GLY A 106 3.40 24.52 -8.86
CA GLY A 106 2.71 25.40 -7.95
C GLY A 106 1.28 24.98 -7.59
N PRO A 107 0.71 25.60 -6.54
CA PRO A 107 -0.59 25.21 -5.98
C PRO A 107 -1.79 25.57 -6.87
N LEU A 108 -1.63 26.44 -7.87
CA LEU A 108 -2.73 26.84 -8.76
C LEU A 108 -3.24 25.70 -9.65
N LYS A 109 -2.33 24.78 -10.04
CA LYS A 109 -2.66 23.64 -10.92
C LYS A 109 -3.09 22.38 -10.16
N PHE A 110 -3.38 22.48 -8.86
CA PHE A 110 -3.66 21.33 -8.00
C PHE A 110 -4.76 20.40 -8.51
N LYS A 111 -5.84 20.94 -9.13
CA LYS A 111 -6.93 20.12 -9.68
C LYS A 111 -6.43 19.25 -10.83
N VAL A 112 -5.67 19.82 -11.76
CA VAL A 112 -5.17 19.09 -12.92
C VAL A 112 -4.21 18.00 -12.49
N ILE A 113 -3.32 18.30 -11.53
CA ILE A 113 -2.36 17.32 -10.96
C ILE A 113 -3.11 16.16 -10.30
N ALA A 114 -4.11 16.50 -9.46
CA ALA A 114 -4.89 15.47 -8.75
C ALA A 114 -5.69 14.56 -9.70
N TYR A 115 -6.37 15.13 -10.71
CA TYR A 115 -7.12 14.34 -11.69
C TYR A 115 -6.21 13.48 -12.55
N LYS A 116 -5.04 14.00 -12.95
CA LYS A 116 -4.06 13.22 -13.73
C LYS A 116 -3.51 12.05 -12.94
N ALA A 117 -3.16 12.26 -11.67
CA ALA A 117 -2.72 11.19 -10.78
C ALA A 117 -3.82 10.15 -10.55
N LEU A 118 -5.06 10.60 -10.32
CA LEU A 118 -6.24 9.73 -10.13
C LEU A 118 -6.47 8.85 -11.35
N GLN A 119 -6.43 9.40 -12.57
CA GLN A 119 -6.55 8.64 -13.80
C GLN A 119 -5.41 7.63 -13.99
N LYS A 120 -4.17 8.01 -13.61
CA LYS A 120 -3.00 7.14 -13.67
C LYS A 120 -3.19 5.90 -12.79
N ILE A 121 -3.63 6.09 -11.54
CA ILE A 121 -3.91 5.00 -10.59
C ILE A 121 -5.04 4.09 -11.09
N MET A 122 -6.13 4.66 -11.60
CA MET A 122 -7.26 3.88 -12.10
C MET A 122 -6.91 3.06 -13.35
N ARG A 123 -6.09 3.61 -14.25
CA ARG A 123 -5.58 2.87 -15.43
C ARG A 123 -4.66 1.72 -15.05
N ALA A 124 -3.93 1.84 -13.94
CA ALA A 124 -3.08 0.76 -13.42
C ALA A 124 -3.88 -0.42 -12.83
N GLY A 125 -5.22 -0.28 -12.70
CA GLY A 125 -6.11 -1.35 -12.27
C GLY A 125 -6.54 -1.28 -10.81
N ALA A 126 -6.45 -0.13 -10.14
CA ALA A 126 -7.00 0.06 -8.80
C ALA A 126 -8.53 -0.03 -8.81
N LEU A 127 -9.15 -0.64 -7.78
CA LEU A 127 -10.61 -0.64 -7.60
C LEU A 127 -11.16 0.73 -7.27
N GLY A 128 -10.39 1.50 -6.53
CA GLY A 128 -10.75 2.86 -6.19
C GLY A 128 -9.60 3.59 -5.51
N THR A 129 -9.65 4.90 -5.66
CA THR A 129 -8.65 5.79 -5.07
C THR A 129 -9.28 7.07 -4.55
N GLU A 130 -8.69 7.61 -3.51
CA GLU A 130 -9.04 8.89 -2.93
C GLU A 130 -7.77 9.71 -2.69
N ILE A 131 -7.76 10.91 -3.23
CA ILE A 131 -6.68 11.89 -3.04
C ILE A 131 -7.27 13.07 -2.27
N ARG A 132 -6.67 13.43 -1.14
CA ARG A 132 -7.02 14.63 -0.38
C ARG A 132 -5.86 15.59 -0.35
N LEU A 133 -6.11 16.82 -0.73
CA LEU A 133 -5.17 17.92 -0.71
C LEU A 133 -5.65 18.95 0.32
N GLY A 134 -4.84 19.26 1.31
CA GLY A 134 -5.14 20.23 2.36
C GLY A 134 -4.07 21.29 2.47
N GLY A 135 -4.47 22.55 2.46
CA GLY A 135 -3.55 23.67 2.55
C GLY A 135 -4.07 24.94 1.87
N LYS A 136 -3.15 25.87 1.58
CA LYS A 136 -3.48 27.10 0.82
C LYS A 136 -3.59 26.81 -0.66
N LEU A 137 -4.79 26.42 -1.11
CA LEU A 137 -5.14 25.98 -2.47
C LEU A 137 -6.45 26.63 -2.91
N PRO A 138 -6.52 27.41 -3.94
CA PRO A 138 -5.59 28.37 -4.55
C PRO A 138 -5.54 29.71 -3.81
N SER A 139 -6.42 29.93 -2.80
CA SER A 139 -6.56 31.17 -2.05
C SER A 139 -5.64 31.20 -0.80
N SER A 140 -5.52 32.39 -0.18
CA SER A 140 -4.77 32.56 1.08
C SER A 140 -5.34 31.78 2.25
N ARG A 141 -6.68 31.53 2.25
CA ARG A 141 -7.33 30.71 3.27
C ARG A 141 -7.13 29.22 2.98
N ALA A 142 -6.73 28.46 4.00
CA ALA A 142 -6.57 27.01 3.89
C ALA A 142 -7.91 26.33 3.62
N LYS A 143 -7.91 25.40 2.64
CA LYS A 143 -9.08 24.58 2.28
C LYS A 143 -8.61 23.13 2.05
N SER A 144 -9.54 22.20 2.25
CA SER A 144 -9.31 20.79 1.92
C SER A 144 -10.14 20.43 0.68
N TRP A 145 -9.47 19.78 -0.28
CA TRP A 145 -10.06 19.29 -1.51
C TRP A 145 -9.96 17.78 -1.57
N ARG A 146 -11.06 17.13 -1.95
CA ARG A 146 -11.15 15.70 -2.07
C ARG A 146 -11.43 15.31 -3.51
N PHE A 147 -10.63 14.43 -4.07
CA PHE A 147 -10.79 13.81 -5.38
C PHE A 147 -10.93 12.31 -5.16
N ALA A 148 -11.98 11.69 -5.67
CA ALA A 148 -12.22 10.27 -5.48
C ALA A 148 -12.80 9.67 -6.75
N GLN A 149 -12.40 8.43 -7.06
CA GLN A 149 -12.93 7.64 -8.16
C GLN A 149 -12.90 6.16 -7.79
N GLY A 150 -13.93 5.42 -8.25
CA GLY A 150 -14.05 4.00 -7.97
C GLY A 150 -14.56 3.71 -6.55
N TYR A 151 -14.34 2.49 -6.11
CA TYR A 151 -14.81 1.99 -4.83
C TYR A 151 -13.69 1.94 -3.79
N LEU A 152 -13.90 2.58 -2.63
CA LEU A 152 -12.94 2.61 -1.53
C LEU A 152 -13.60 2.26 -0.20
N LYS A 153 -13.09 1.27 0.49
CA LYS A 153 -13.51 0.90 1.86
C LYS A 153 -12.96 1.89 2.88
N LYS A 154 -13.82 2.38 3.77
CA LYS A 154 -13.45 3.37 4.80
C LYS A 154 -13.56 2.83 6.21
N THR A 155 -14.41 1.85 6.43
CA THR A 155 -14.75 1.31 7.74
C THR A 155 -14.67 -0.21 7.74
N GLY A 156 -14.60 -0.80 8.92
CA GLY A 156 -14.54 -2.25 9.12
C GLY A 156 -13.14 -2.84 8.87
N GLU A 157 -13.03 -4.15 8.96
CA GLU A 157 -11.76 -4.89 8.78
C GLU A 157 -11.17 -4.70 7.39
N SER A 158 -12.02 -4.66 6.36
CA SER A 158 -11.59 -4.44 4.97
C SER A 158 -10.95 -3.06 4.73
N ALA A 159 -11.12 -2.08 5.63
CA ALA A 159 -10.43 -0.80 5.56
C ALA A 159 -8.93 -0.89 5.85
N LYS A 160 -8.46 -1.98 6.49
CA LYS A 160 -7.02 -2.26 6.70
C LYS A 160 -6.31 -2.65 5.41
N ALA A 161 -7.06 -3.18 4.44
CA ALA A 161 -6.54 -3.56 3.13
C ALA A 161 -6.28 -2.36 2.19
N VAL A 162 -6.75 -1.17 2.56
CA VAL A 162 -6.50 0.07 1.82
C VAL A 162 -5.10 0.58 2.12
N ASP A 163 -4.28 0.70 1.08
CA ASP A 163 -2.97 1.34 1.21
C ASP A 163 -3.14 2.86 1.36
N ARG A 164 -2.53 3.43 2.41
CA ARG A 164 -2.66 4.85 2.75
C ARG A 164 -1.30 5.47 2.98
N ALA A 165 -1.10 6.61 2.35
CA ALA A 165 0.13 7.37 2.50
C ALA A 165 -0.14 8.86 2.69
N GLN A 166 0.84 9.52 3.29
CA GLN A 166 0.83 10.95 3.52
C GLN A 166 2.16 11.54 3.05
N SER A 167 2.07 12.61 2.27
CA SER A 167 3.23 13.34 1.78
C SER A 167 3.01 14.84 1.97
N ILE A 168 4.08 15.59 2.04
CA ILE A 168 4.06 17.03 2.25
C ILE A 168 4.72 17.71 1.05
N ALA A 169 4.01 18.64 0.43
CA ALA A 169 4.55 19.53 -0.60
C ALA A 169 4.87 20.89 0.00
N GLN A 170 6.09 21.36 -0.20
CA GLN A 170 6.51 22.69 0.23
C GLN A 170 6.29 23.68 -0.93
N THR A 171 5.28 24.52 -0.81
CA THR A 171 4.96 25.52 -1.84
C THR A 171 5.25 26.92 -1.34
N LYS A 172 5.42 27.89 -2.28
CA LYS A 172 5.72 29.29 -1.93
C LYS A 172 4.77 29.90 -0.87
N PRO A 173 3.41 29.70 -0.93
CA PRO A 173 2.49 30.23 0.06
C PRO A 173 2.43 29.43 1.37
N GLY A 174 3.08 28.29 1.45
CA GLY A 174 3.09 27.40 2.62
C GLY A 174 3.03 25.92 2.29
N THR A 175 2.96 25.09 3.29
CA THR A 175 2.91 23.63 3.13
C THR A 175 1.53 23.14 2.70
N VAL A 176 1.50 22.15 1.82
CA VAL A 176 0.30 21.46 1.37
C VAL A 176 0.42 19.99 1.74
N GLY A 177 -0.53 19.49 2.53
CA GLY A 177 -0.62 18.07 2.85
C GLY A 177 -1.31 17.29 1.74
N VAL A 178 -0.72 16.18 1.34
CA VAL A 178 -1.24 15.24 0.36
C VAL A 178 -1.53 13.93 1.07
N LYS A 179 -2.76 13.42 0.98
CA LYS A 179 -3.14 12.10 1.49
C LYS A 179 -3.66 11.29 0.33
N VAL A 180 -3.08 10.12 0.10
CA VAL A 180 -3.50 9.19 -0.95
C VAL A 180 -3.96 7.90 -0.29
N SER A 181 -5.08 7.37 -0.79
CA SER A 181 -5.61 6.07 -0.38
C SER A 181 -5.96 5.28 -1.62
N ILE A 182 -5.42 4.08 -1.76
CA ILE A 182 -5.59 3.20 -2.92
C ILE A 182 -6.12 1.85 -2.44
N LEU A 183 -7.14 1.33 -3.11
CA LEU A 183 -7.66 -0.01 -2.88
C LEU A 183 -7.32 -0.91 -4.07
N LEU A 184 -6.52 -1.93 -3.79
CA LEU A 184 -6.13 -2.94 -4.77
C LEU A 184 -7.27 -3.96 -4.97
N PRO A 185 -7.45 -4.52 -6.18
CA PRO A 185 -8.47 -5.54 -6.44
C PRO A 185 -8.24 -6.82 -5.64
N GLU A 186 -6.99 -7.19 -5.41
CA GLU A 186 -6.61 -8.39 -4.66
C GLU A 186 -6.91 -8.30 -3.15
N ALA A 187 -7.05 -7.09 -2.64
CA ALA A 187 -7.28 -6.83 -1.23
C ALA A 187 -8.74 -7.01 -0.79
N VAL A 188 -9.68 -7.09 -1.74
CA VAL A 188 -11.10 -7.26 -1.44
C VAL A 188 -11.46 -8.74 -1.38
N LYS A 189 -11.43 -9.29 -0.18
CA LYS A 189 -11.84 -10.68 0.09
C LYS A 189 -13.34 -10.85 0.35
N ASP A 190 -14.10 -9.75 0.30
CA ASP A 190 -15.54 -9.74 0.67
C ASP A 190 -16.49 -10.30 -0.41
N LYS A 191 -15.98 -10.61 -1.59
CA LYS A 191 -16.79 -11.24 -2.63
C LYS A 191 -16.68 -12.75 -2.52
N ILE A 192 -17.75 -13.38 -2.10
CA ILE A 192 -17.91 -14.82 -2.26
C ILE A 192 -18.01 -15.09 -3.76
N SER A 193 -16.94 -15.61 -4.34
CA SER A 193 -16.99 -16.14 -5.70
C SER A 193 -17.65 -17.51 -5.61
N ILE A 194 -18.88 -17.59 -6.06
CA ILE A 194 -19.59 -18.87 -6.18
C ILE A 194 -19.10 -19.50 -7.48
N ASP A 195 -18.29 -20.53 -7.37
CA ASP A 195 -17.86 -21.31 -8.53
C ASP A 195 -19.06 -22.00 -9.15
N GLU A 196 -19.43 -21.65 -10.39
CA GLU A 196 -20.54 -22.27 -11.12
C GLU A 196 -20.36 -23.80 -11.23
N LYS A 197 -19.12 -24.28 -11.29
CA LYS A 197 -18.79 -25.70 -11.24
C LYS A 197 -19.18 -26.36 -9.91
N ALA A 198 -18.95 -25.67 -8.78
CA ALA A 198 -19.34 -26.18 -7.47
C ALA A 198 -20.86 -26.23 -7.31
N ILE A 199 -21.59 -25.23 -7.85
CA ILE A 199 -23.07 -25.24 -7.90
C ILE A 199 -23.57 -26.41 -8.75
N GLY A 200 -22.96 -26.67 -9.90
CA GLY A 200 -23.30 -27.81 -10.76
C GLY A 200 -23.14 -29.16 -10.06
N ILE A 201 -22.09 -29.34 -9.28
CA ILE A 201 -21.85 -30.56 -8.48
C ILE A 201 -22.89 -30.71 -7.37
N ILE A 202 -23.19 -29.61 -6.68
CA ILE A 202 -24.17 -29.60 -5.58
C ILE A 202 -25.59 -29.93 -6.15
N ARG A 203 -25.98 -29.35 -7.28
CA ARG A 203 -27.26 -29.63 -7.92
C ARG A 203 -27.38 -31.13 -8.30
N LYS A 204 -26.36 -31.71 -8.94
CA LYS A 204 -26.32 -33.14 -9.26
C LYS A 204 -26.43 -34.04 -8.03
N ASN A 205 -25.74 -33.65 -6.94
CA ASN A 205 -25.82 -34.42 -5.69
C ASN A 205 -27.20 -34.32 -5.02
N ILE A 206 -27.89 -33.21 -5.18
CA ILE A 206 -29.26 -33.02 -4.66
C ILE A 206 -30.24 -33.85 -5.50
N GLU A 207 -30.14 -33.83 -6.83
CA GLU A 207 -30.99 -34.61 -7.76
C GLU A 207 -30.83 -36.12 -7.48
N THR A 208 -29.61 -36.61 -7.35
CA THR A 208 -29.36 -38.03 -7.01
C THR A 208 -29.91 -38.41 -5.64
N LYS A 209 -29.83 -37.54 -4.63
CA LYS A 209 -30.46 -37.81 -3.33
C LYS A 209 -31.98 -37.82 -3.37
N ILE A 210 -32.59 -36.96 -4.18
CA ILE A 210 -34.04 -36.94 -4.37
C ILE A 210 -34.51 -38.23 -5.04
N GLU A 211 -33.83 -38.67 -6.10
CA GLU A 211 -34.16 -39.95 -6.78
C GLU A 211 -34.04 -41.19 -5.88
N ILE A 212 -32.99 -41.22 -5.01
CA ILE A 212 -32.81 -42.31 -4.05
C ILE A 212 -33.94 -42.31 -3.01
N THR A 213 -34.34 -41.12 -2.53
CA THR A 213 -35.46 -40.99 -1.57
C THR A 213 -36.80 -41.35 -2.16
N GLU A 214 -37.04 -41.06 -3.43
CA GLU A 214 -38.26 -41.46 -4.12
C GLU A 214 -38.32 -43.00 -4.41
N LYS A 215 -37.17 -43.59 -4.82
CA LYS A 215 -37.06 -45.04 -4.99
C LYS A 215 -37.27 -45.81 -3.70
N THR A 216 -36.73 -45.32 -2.59
CA THR A 216 -36.93 -45.92 -1.24
C THR A 216 -38.36 -45.78 -0.74
N LYS A 217 -39.04 -44.65 -1.01
CA LYS A 217 -40.47 -44.48 -0.68
C LYS A 217 -41.35 -45.42 -1.51
N LYS A 218 -41.08 -45.56 -2.83
CA LYS A 218 -41.82 -46.49 -3.71
C LYS A 218 -41.59 -47.97 -3.37
N ALA A 219 -40.37 -48.32 -2.90
CA ALA A 219 -40.07 -49.67 -2.42
C ALA A 219 -40.82 -49.99 -1.13
N LYS A 220 -40.84 -49.08 -0.16
CA LYS A 220 -41.58 -49.25 1.13
C LYS A 220 -43.11 -49.34 0.90
N ALA A 221 -43.65 -48.60 -0.06
CA ALA A 221 -45.10 -48.66 -0.40
C ALA A 221 -45.50 -49.97 -1.10
N LYS A 222 -44.55 -50.70 -1.73
CA LYS A 222 -44.79 -52.04 -2.36
C LYS A 222 -44.70 -53.18 -1.38
N THR A 223 -44.04 -53.00 -0.23
CA THR A 223 -43.86 -54.06 0.80
C THR A 223 -44.99 -54.03 1.87
N GLN A 224 -45.86 -52.99 1.80
CA GLN A 224 -47.04 -52.88 2.68
C GLN A 224 -48.37 -53.21 2.00
N LYS A 225 -48.34 -53.82 0.82
CA LYS A 225 -49.49 -54.43 0.14
C LYS A 225 -49.22 -55.92 0.02
#